data_40b7eb024eb34e3ee5ca5c509a25423d
#
_entry.id   40b7eb024eb34e3ee5ca5c509a25423d
#
_cell.length_a   1.000
_cell.length_b   1.000
_cell.length_c   1.000
_cell.angle_alpha   90.00
_cell.angle_beta   90.00
_cell.angle_gamma   90.00
#
_symmetry.space_group_name_H-M   'P 1'
#
loop_
_entity.id
_entity.type
_entity.pdbx_description
1 polymer ?
#
loop_
_entity_poly.entity_id
_entity_poly.type
_entity_poly.pdbx_seq_one_letter_code
_entity_poly.pdbx_strand_id
1 'polypeptide(L)'
;MSPLSSRNSFPEQHPLFAGFLPADREKIVARLAGSDLILVLGAPVFTYHIEGHGPHIPKDSALVQLTDDPAAATRSPRGLSIVTDLKLGIGALLAASAPSRQAPALPGRPPSLPQDRLTDRFLLQQIAALRPPGSIVVEEAPSSRSAMHDYLPMLEPDSFYTCASGGLGHGLPAAVGVALARPGRRVIALLGDGSAMYSIQGLWSAAELAVPVTFVIVNNGGYRALDEFAPHFGLATLPGTRLPHLDFCALARAQGVEGVRVTRCGELDAALRMAFAATAPVLVEVCVEKNG
;
A
#
# COMPACT_ATOMS: atom_id res chain seq x y z
N MET A 1 -9.33 6.31 7.57
CA MET A 1 -8.32 6.39 6.49
C MET A 1 -8.94 5.95 5.18
N SER A 2 -8.57 6.55 4.07
CA SER A 2 -9.06 6.13 2.76
C SER A 2 -8.29 4.87 2.31
N PRO A 3 -8.93 3.84 1.74
CA PRO A 3 -8.24 2.69 1.15
C PRO A 3 -7.36 3.05 -0.05
N LEU A 4 -7.52 4.25 -0.59
CA LEU A 4 -6.77 4.80 -1.71
C LEU A 4 -5.80 5.93 -1.28
N SER A 5 -5.34 5.94 -0.03
CA SER A 5 -4.32 6.90 0.37
C SER A 5 -3.03 6.64 -0.42
N SER A 6 -2.60 7.62 -1.19
CA SER A 6 -1.36 7.54 -2.00
C SER A 6 -0.09 7.78 -1.17
N ARG A 7 -0.24 8.12 0.09
CA ARG A 7 0.86 8.43 1.02
C ARG A 7 0.55 7.95 2.43
N ASN A 8 1.60 7.79 3.22
CA ASN A 8 1.47 7.60 4.65
C ASN A 8 1.06 8.92 5.33
N SER A 9 -0.14 8.96 5.88
CA SER A 9 -0.71 10.15 6.55
C SER A 9 -0.67 10.06 8.08
N PHE A 10 -0.38 8.88 8.64
CA PHE A 10 -0.37 8.65 10.07
C PHE A 10 0.61 7.52 10.42
N PRO A 11 1.41 7.63 11.50
CA PRO A 11 2.35 6.57 11.89
C PRO A 11 1.60 5.29 12.29
N GLU A 12 1.87 4.20 11.58
CA GLU A 12 1.12 2.94 11.76
C GLU A 12 1.49 2.19 13.04
N GLN A 13 2.54 2.61 13.75
CA GLN A 13 2.88 2.11 15.08
C GLN A 13 2.27 2.93 16.24
N HIS A 14 1.60 4.03 15.92
CA HIS A 14 1.00 4.85 16.96
C HIS A 14 -0.09 4.08 17.71
N PRO A 15 -0.19 4.17 19.06
CA PRO A 15 -1.19 3.44 19.84
C PRO A 15 -2.65 3.71 19.44
N LEU A 16 -2.93 4.84 18.80
CA LEU A 16 -4.27 5.20 18.30
C LEU A 16 -4.46 4.86 16.79
N PHE A 17 -3.53 4.13 16.18
CA PHE A 17 -3.70 3.69 14.80
C PHE A 17 -4.72 2.56 14.71
N ALA A 18 -5.91 2.83 14.18
CA ALA A 18 -7.00 1.87 14.09
C ALA A 18 -7.03 1.05 12.77
N GLY A 19 -5.95 1.10 11.98
CA GLY A 19 -5.88 0.40 10.69
C GLY A 19 -6.50 1.19 9.53
N PHE A 20 -6.68 0.53 8.40
CA PHE A 20 -7.26 1.10 7.18
C PHE A 20 -8.76 0.82 7.08
N LEU A 21 -9.47 1.71 6.40
CA LEU A 21 -10.85 1.46 6.02
C LEU A 21 -10.89 0.46 4.85
N PRO A 22 -11.83 -0.50 4.86
CA PRO A 22 -12.04 -1.39 3.74
C PRO A 22 -12.53 -0.62 2.50
N ALA A 23 -12.44 -1.24 1.31
CA ALA A 23 -12.85 -0.63 0.05
C ALA A 23 -14.34 -0.80 -0.27
N ASP A 24 -15.13 -1.27 0.66
CA ASP A 24 -16.53 -1.62 0.57
C ASP A 24 -17.34 -0.71 1.50
N ARG A 25 -18.42 -0.09 0.99
CA ARG A 25 -19.26 0.86 1.74
C ARG A 25 -19.82 0.25 3.03
N GLU A 26 -20.42 -0.91 2.95
CA GLU A 26 -21.07 -1.55 4.09
C GLU A 26 -20.05 -1.91 5.18
N LYS A 27 -18.88 -2.38 4.76
CA LYS A 27 -17.77 -2.67 5.67
C LYS A 27 -17.17 -1.41 6.30
N ILE A 28 -17.12 -0.27 5.56
CA ILE A 28 -16.73 1.03 6.14
C ILE A 28 -17.70 1.42 7.24
N VAL A 29 -19.01 1.36 6.96
CA VAL A 29 -20.05 1.72 7.94
C VAL A 29 -19.96 0.83 9.17
N ALA A 30 -19.81 -0.49 8.99
CA ALA A 30 -19.62 -1.42 10.10
C ALA A 30 -18.35 -1.12 10.91
N ARG A 31 -17.23 -0.76 10.23
CA ARG A 31 -15.95 -0.42 10.88
C ARG A 31 -16.03 0.85 11.71
N LEU A 32 -16.84 1.82 11.28
CA LEU A 32 -17.04 3.11 11.96
C LEU A 32 -18.18 3.09 12.97
N ALA A 33 -18.92 1.99 13.08
CA ALA A 33 -20.03 1.86 14.02
C ALA A 33 -19.58 2.11 15.47
N GLY A 34 -20.43 2.79 16.24
CA GLY A 34 -20.13 3.16 17.63
C GLY A 34 -19.32 4.45 17.79
N SER A 35 -18.89 5.08 16.69
CA SER A 35 -18.26 6.41 16.73
C SER A 35 -19.34 7.48 16.80
N ASP A 36 -19.22 8.41 17.76
CA ASP A 36 -20.08 9.57 17.88
C ASP A 36 -19.74 10.68 16.87
N LEU A 37 -18.46 10.78 16.52
CA LEU A 37 -17.92 11.74 15.56
C LEU A 37 -16.93 11.05 14.61
N ILE A 38 -17.11 11.32 13.31
CA ILE A 38 -16.16 10.97 12.25
C ILE A 38 -15.55 12.27 11.72
N LEU A 39 -14.25 12.43 11.92
CA LEU A 39 -13.48 13.57 11.43
C LEU A 39 -12.64 13.10 10.23
N VAL A 40 -12.87 13.67 9.05
CA VAL A 40 -12.14 13.38 7.81
C VAL A 40 -11.20 14.54 7.52
N LEU A 41 -9.90 14.25 7.40
CA LEU A 41 -8.85 15.24 7.18
C LEU A 41 -8.16 14.99 5.83
N GLY A 42 -8.30 15.92 4.88
CA GLY A 42 -7.61 15.89 3.60
C GLY A 42 -7.97 14.75 2.66
N ALA A 43 -9.17 14.19 2.82
CA ALA A 43 -9.62 13.07 2.01
C ALA A 43 -11.08 13.20 1.62
N PRO A 44 -11.54 12.57 0.53
CA PRO A 44 -12.97 12.46 0.23
C PRO A 44 -13.70 11.55 1.23
N VAL A 45 -14.99 11.73 1.39
CA VAL A 45 -15.91 10.93 2.23
C VAL A 45 -16.82 10.09 1.36
N PHE A 46 -16.65 8.83 1.11
CA PHE A 46 -15.44 8.02 1.02
C PHE A 46 -15.28 7.55 -0.43
N THR A 47 -14.15 6.96 -0.81
CA THR A 47 -14.00 6.32 -2.12
C THR A 47 -14.18 4.81 -1.95
N TYR A 48 -15.00 4.19 -2.81
CA TYR A 48 -15.31 2.76 -2.77
C TYR A 48 -14.83 2.05 -4.03
N HIS A 49 -14.40 0.80 -3.89
CA HIS A 49 -14.27 -0.14 -5.01
C HIS A 49 -15.55 -0.96 -5.19
N ILE A 50 -16.26 -1.21 -4.07
CA ILE A 50 -17.58 -1.83 -4.05
C ILE A 50 -18.52 -0.81 -3.46
N GLU A 51 -19.41 -0.26 -4.30
CA GLU A 51 -20.30 0.80 -3.86
C GLU A 51 -21.34 0.31 -2.84
N GLY A 52 -21.85 -0.91 -2.98
CA GLY A 52 -22.82 -1.50 -2.07
C GLY A 52 -24.13 -0.68 -1.96
N HIS A 53 -24.86 -0.89 -0.88
CA HIS A 53 -26.13 -0.23 -0.59
C HIS A 53 -26.15 0.42 0.79
N GLY A 54 -27.17 1.23 1.08
CA GLY A 54 -27.37 1.83 2.40
C GLY A 54 -26.62 3.14 2.64
N PRO A 55 -26.45 3.52 3.92
CA PRO A 55 -25.83 4.80 4.27
C PRO A 55 -24.32 4.79 3.98
N HIS A 56 -23.74 5.99 3.82
CA HIS A 56 -22.30 6.17 3.63
C HIS A 56 -21.53 6.21 4.95
N ILE A 57 -22.18 6.53 6.06
CA ILE A 57 -21.64 6.53 7.42
C ILE A 57 -22.70 6.01 8.39
N PRO A 58 -22.33 5.58 9.61
CA PRO A 58 -23.30 5.18 10.62
C PRO A 58 -24.32 6.31 10.91
N LYS A 59 -25.58 5.94 11.14
CA LYS A 59 -26.69 6.92 11.30
C LYS A 59 -26.48 7.86 12.49
N ASP A 60 -25.91 7.34 13.57
CA ASP A 60 -25.75 8.04 14.85
C ASP A 60 -24.43 8.80 14.97
N SER A 61 -23.61 8.81 13.92
CA SER A 61 -22.34 9.54 13.88
C SER A 61 -22.52 10.94 13.29
N ALA A 62 -21.93 11.94 13.92
CA ALA A 62 -21.68 13.23 13.28
C ALA A 62 -20.52 13.11 12.29
N LEU A 63 -20.57 13.87 11.17
CA LEU A 63 -19.48 13.92 10.19
C LEU A 63 -18.99 15.35 10.03
N VAL A 64 -17.69 15.54 10.18
CA VAL A 64 -16.98 16.78 9.86
C VAL A 64 -15.83 16.47 8.91
N GLN A 65 -15.73 17.19 7.81
CA GLN A 65 -14.64 17.07 6.85
C GLN A 65 -13.86 18.39 6.80
N LEU A 66 -12.54 18.31 6.89
CA LEU A 66 -11.61 19.40 6.55
C LEU A 66 -10.89 19.01 5.26
N THR A 67 -10.96 19.85 4.25
CA THR A 67 -10.34 19.58 2.95
C THR A 67 -9.94 20.90 2.27
N ASP A 68 -8.87 20.87 1.49
CA ASP A 68 -8.47 21.95 0.58
C ASP A 68 -9.09 21.80 -0.83
N ASP A 69 -9.80 20.68 -1.07
CA ASP A 69 -10.53 20.42 -2.32
C ASP A 69 -12.03 20.75 -2.20
N PRO A 70 -12.49 21.88 -2.80
CA PRO A 70 -13.92 22.22 -2.81
C PRO A 70 -14.81 21.16 -3.47
N ALA A 71 -14.27 20.42 -4.46
CA ALA A 71 -15.04 19.37 -5.13
C ALA A 71 -15.22 18.15 -4.22
N ALA A 72 -14.24 17.81 -3.37
CA ALA A 72 -14.41 16.79 -2.35
C ALA A 72 -15.43 17.21 -1.28
N ALA A 73 -15.43 18.49 -0.89
CA ALA A 73 -16.40 19.05 0.05
C ALA A 73 -17.84 18.94 -0.44
N THR A 74 -18.09 19.25 -1.72
CA THR A 74 -19.44 19.19 -2.30
C THR A 74 -19.95 17.77 -2.51
N ARG A 75 -19.08 16.79 -2.62
CA ARG A 75 -19.43 15.36 -2.74
C ARG A 75 -19.67 14.66 -1.41
N SER A 76 -19.46 15.35 -0.28
CA SER A 76 -19.74 14.75 1.03
C SER A 76 -21.22 14.40 1.16
N PRO A 77 -21.58 13.17 1.56
CA PRO A 77 -22.97 12.70 1.54
C PRO A 77 -23.84 13.38 2.60
N ARG A 78 -23.24 13.90 3.67
CA ARG A 78 -23.90 14.64 4.75
C ARG A 78 -22.86 15.29 5.67
N GLY A 79 -23.31 16.02 6.69
CA GLY A 79 -22.44 16.63 7.71
C GLY A 79 -21.94 18.01 7.33
N LEU A 80 -20.85 18.43 7.92
CA LEU A 80 -20.21 19.72 7.70
C LEU A 80 -18.89 19.52 6.96
N SER A 81 -18.72 20.18 5.82
CA SER A 81 -17.44 20.27 5.13
C SER A 81 -16.88 21.69 5.24
N ILE A 82 -15.63 21.78 5.71
CA ILE A 82 -14.91 23.04 5.88
C ILE A 82 -13.77 23.04 4.85
N VAL A 83 -13.84 23.97 3.89
CA VAL A 83 -12.77 24.17 2.91
C VAL A 83 -11.70 25.06 3.52
N THR A 84 -10.54 24.50 3.77
CA THR A 84 -9.41 25.17 4.41
C THR A 84 -8.10 24.47 4.09
N ASP A 85 -6.99 25.21 4.17
CA ASP A 85 -5.68 24.57 4.26
C ASP A 85 -5.62 23.66 5.47
N LEU A 86 -5.17 22.42 5.25
CA LEU A 86 -5.20 21.38 6.29
C LEU A 86 -4.33 21.73 7.50
N LYS A 87 -3.17 22.36 7.29
CA LYS A 87 -2.29 22.76 8.37
C LYS A 87 -2.93 23.83 9.25
N LEU A 88 -3.61 24.79 8.61
CA LEU A 88 -4.37 25.83 9.34
C LEU A 88 -5.56 25.24 10.09
N GLY A 89 -6.36 24.39 9.43
CA GLY A 89 -7.52 23.74 10.04
C GLY A 89 -7.15 22.82 11.21
N ILE A 90 -6.13 22.01 11.07
CA ILE A 90 -5.61 21.16 12.15
C ILE A 90 -5.01 22.01 13.26
N GLY A 91 -4.28 23.10 12.94
CA GLY A 91 -3.76 24.03 13.91
C GLY A 91 -4.86 24.67 14.77
N ALA A 92 -5.98 25.06 14.15
CA ALA A 92 -7.14 25.59 14.87
C ALA A 92 -7.80 24.55 15.79
N LEU A 93 -7.89 23.28 15.35
CA LEU A 93 -8.39 22.19 16.20
C LEU A 93 -7.47 21.95 17.41
N LEU A 94 -6.17 21.99 17.21
CA LEU A 94 -5.19 21.77 18.28
C LEU A 94 -5.13 22.93 19.30
N ALA A 95 -5.55 24.13 18.90
CA ALA A 95 -5.64 25.28 19.81
C ALA A 95 -6.84 25.18 20.79
N ALA A 96 -7.83 24.35 20.47
CA ALA A 96 -8.96 24.08 21.35
C ALA A 96 -8.58 23.08 22.46
N SER A 97 -9.20 23.25 23.64
CA SER A 97 -9.02 22.29 24.75
C SER A 97 -9.60 20.92 24.37
N ALA A 98 -8.75 19.91 24.33
CA ALA A 98 -9.20 18.55 24.08
C ALA A 98 -9.94 17.99 25.31
N PRO A 99 -11.08 17.32 25.15
CA PRO A 99 -11.71 16.60 26.24
C PRO A 99 -10.83 15.43 26.69
N SER A 100 -10.77 15.21 28.01
CA SER A 100 -10.11 14.02 28.55
C SER A 100 -10.94 12.78 28.18
N ARG A 101 -10.37 11.87 27.39
CA ARG A 101 -10.98 10.58 27.03
C ARG A 101 -10.00 9.44 27.28
N GLN A 102 -10.51 8.32 27.72
CA GLN A 102 -9.72 7.08 27.70
C GLN A 102 -9.52 6.63 26.25
N ALA A 103 -8.27 6.29 25.90
CA ALA A 103 -8.00 5.72 24.59
C ALA A 103 -8.76 4.39 24.39
N PRO A 104 -9.40 4.17 23.24
CA PRO A 104 -10.05 2.89 22.97
C PRO A 104 -9.02 1.77 22.90
N ALA A 105 -9.41 0.57 23.31
CA ALA A 105 -8.65 -0.64 23.04
C ALA A 105 -8.69 -0.91 21.53
N LEU A 106 -7.53 -0.87 20.87
CA LEU A 106 -7.42 -1.15 19.44
C LEU A 106 -6.94 -2.59 19.21
N PRO A 107 -7.31 -3.23 18.09
CA PRO A 107 -6.78 -4.53 17.73
C PRO A 107 -5.24 -4.48 17.70
N GLY A 108 -4.61 -5.46 18.34
CA GLY A 108 -3.16 -5.66 18.23
C GLY A 108 -2.75 -6.02 16.81
N ARG A 109 -1.46 -5.92 16.52
CA ARG A 109 -0.90 -6.44 15.26
C ARG A 109 -1.02 -7.95 15.19
N PRO A 110 -1.13 -8.51 14.00
CA PRO A 110 -1.07 -9.96 13.84
C PRO A 110 0.27 -10.50 14.37
N PRO A 111 0.29 -11.75 14.86
CA PRO A 111 1.52 -12.38 15.32
C PRO A 111 2.52 -12.54 14.18
N SER A 112 3.81 -12.65 14.54
CA SER A 112 4.86 -12.97 13.58
C SER A 112 4.61 -14.33 12.91
N LEU A 113 4.85 -14.38 11.61
CA LEU A 113 4.68 -15.58 10.81
C LEU A 113 5.92 -16.47 10.91
N PRO A 114 5.76 -17.80 10.96
CA PRO A 114 6.90 -18.74 10.91
C PRO A 114 7.54 -18.76 9.53
N GLN A 115 8.80 -19.21 9.48
CA GLN A 115 9.59 -19.34 8.24
C GLN A 115 9.36 -20.71 7.59
N ASP A 116 8.12 -21.06 7.31
CA ASP A 116 7.71 -22.36 6.76
C ASP A 116 7.13 -22.28 5.35
N ARG A 117 6.51 -21.14 4.99
CA ARG A 117 5.87 -20.92 3.69
C ARG A 117 6.24 -19.56 3.11
N LEU A 118 6.63 -19.55 1.83
CA LEU A 118 6.96 -18.33 1.11
C LEU A 118 5.68 -17.66 0.60
N THR A 119 4.99 -16.97 1.51
CA THR A 119 3.78 -16.20 1.21
C THR A 119 4.11 -14.73 1.03
N ASP A 120 3.19 -13.96 0.43
CA ASP A 120 3.29 -12.50 0.36
C ASP A 120 3.36 -11.86 1.75
N ARG A 121 2.60 -12.37 2.72
CA ARG A 121 2.63 -11.89 4.12
C ARG A 121 4.01 -12.09 4.76
N PHE A 122 4.61 -13.28 4.57
CA PHE A 122 5.96 -13.56 5.07
C PHE A 122 7.01 -12.67 4.39
N LEU A 123 6.91 -12.46 3.06
CA LEU A 123 7.75 -11.51 2.34
C LEU A 123 7.65 -10.10 2.93
N LEU A 124 6.44 -9.59 3.16
CA LEU A 124 6.21 -8.27 3.74
C LEU A 124 6.83 -8.14 5.14
N GLN A 125 6.67 -9.18 5.98
CA GLN A 125 7.30 -9.24 7.30
C GLN A 125 8.83 -9.18 7.20
N GLN A 126 9.45 -9.91 6.27
CA GLN A 126 10.90 -9.90 6.09
C GLN A 126 11.41 -8.55 5.54
N ILE A 127 10.69 -7.92 4.62
CA ILE A 127 11.00 -6.56 4.19
C ILE A 127 10.97 -5.60 5.39
N ALA A 128 9.95 -5.69 6.24
CA ALA A 128 9.84 -4.84 7.43
C ALA A 128 11.00 -5.02 8.40
N ALA A 129 11.43 -6.26 8.60
CA ALA A 129 12.53 -6.60 9.52
C ALA A 129 13.92 -6.21 9.00
N LEU A 130 14.12 -6.24 7.67
CA LEU A 130 15.44 -6.12 7.05
C LEU A 130 15.70 -4.80 6.34
N ARG A 131 14.64 -4.03 6.00
CA ARG A 131 14.79 -2.76 5.29
C ARG A 131 15.60 -1.75 6.10
N PRO A 132 16.48 -0.97 5.45
CA PRO A 132 17.19 0.10 6.14
C PRO A 132 16.25 1.13 6.76
N PRO A 133 16.61 1.70 7.92
CA PRO A 133 15.87 2.84 8.48
C PRO A 133 15.73 3.97 7.46
N GLY A 134 14.59 4.66 7.46
CA GLY A 134 14.32 5.74 6.52
C GLY A 134 14.09 5.29 5.07
N SER A 135 13.98 3.98 4.78
CA SER A 135 13.66 3.48 3.44
C SER A 135 12.26 3.94 2.99
N ILE A 136 12.08 4.04 1.70
CA ILE A 136 10.82 4.43 1.06
C ILE A 136 10.26 3.21 0.32
N VAL A 137 8.98 2.90 0.52
CA VAL A 137 8.26 1.88 -0.24
C VAL A 137 7.41 2.55 -1.30
N VAL A 138 7.60 2.13 -2.55
CA VAL A 138 6.72 2.48 -3.67
C VAL A 138 5.95 1.24 -4.06
N GLU A 139 4.64 1.26 -3.90
CA GLU A 139 3.81 0.06 -3.94
C GLU A 139 2.92 0.02 -5.17
N GLU A 140 2.91 -1.13 -5.85
CA GLU A 140 1.94 -1.53 -6.85
C GLU A 140 1.79 -3.07 -6.83
N ALA A 141 1.39 -3.62 -5.67
CA ALA A 141 1.12 -5.03 -5.47
C ALA A 141 -0.33 -5.23 -4.94
N PRO A 142 -1.36 -5.02 -5.79
CA PRO A 142 -2.76 -4.99 -5.36
C PRO A 142 -3.20 -6.22 -4.59
N SER A 143 -2.75 -7.42 -4.98
CA SER A 143 -3.10 -8.68 -4.33
C SER A 143 -2.55 -8.81 -2.90
N SER A 144 -1.50 -8.07 -2.56
CA SER A 144 -0.87 -8.10 -1.23
C SER A 144 -1.27 -6.91 -0.36
N ARG A 145 -2.03 -5.95 -0.91
CA ARG A 145 -2.35 -4.68 -0.24
C ARG A 145 -3.14 -4.86 1.06
N SER A 146 -4.04 -5.85 1.13
CA SER A 146 -4.81 -6.12 2.34
C SER A 146 -3.96 -6.53 3.55
N ALA A 147 -2.83 -7.20 3.30
CA ALA A 147 -1.89 -7.65 4.33
C ALA A 147 -0.70 -6.70 4.53
N MET A 148 -0.48 -5.76 3.59
CA MET A 148 0.73 -4.97 3.56
C MET A 148 0.94 -4.18 4.85
N HIS A 149 -0.02 -3.42 5.30
CA HIS A 149 0.14 -2.58 6.48
C HIS A 149 0.17 -3.36 7.80
N ASP A 150 -0.33 -4.59 7.81
CA ASP A 150 -0.22 -5.49 8.96
C ASP A 150 1.22 -5.98 9.16
N TYR A 151 1.90 -6.34 8.05
CA TYR A 151 3.22 -6.97 8.07
C TYR A 151 4.36 -6.05 7.63
N LEU A 152 4.09 -4.97 6.88
CA LEU A 152 5.06 -3.96 6.45
C LEU A 152 4.56 -2.55 6.83
N PRO A 153 4.57 -2.19 8.12
CA PRO A 153 4.04 -0.90 8.56
C PRO A 153 4.86 0.29 8.09
N MET A 154 4.18 1.40 7.80
CA MET A 154 4.79 2.67 7.44
C MET A 154 4.92 3.55 8.69
N LEU A 155 6.15 3.90 9.05
CA LEU A 155 6.47 4.49 10.34
C LEU A 155 6.76 5.99 10.25
N GLU A 156 7.30 6.43 9.13
CA GLU A 156 7.77 7.79 8.93
C GLU A 156 6.96 8.51 7.85
N PRO A 157 6.82 9.83 7.95
CA PRO A 157 6.30 10.64 6.84
C PRO A 157 7.13 10.44 5.57
N ASP A 158 6.48 10.54 4.41
CA ASP A 158 7.12 10.39 3.11
C ASP A 158 7.92 9.07 2.93
N SER A 159 7.48 8.00 3.61
CA SER A 159 8.08 6.66 3.48
C SER A 159 7.25 5.68 2.65
N PHE A 160 6.10 6.12 2.12
CA PHE A 160 5.20 5.30 1.33
C PHE A 160 4.53 6.09 0.21
N TYR A 161 4.54 5.51 -0.99
CA TYR A 161 3.84 6.04 -2.17
C TYR A 161 3.15 4.91 -2.93
N THR A 162 1.93 5.14 -3.39
CA THR A 162 1.19 4.27 -4.31
C THR A 162 0.37 5.10 -5.28
N CYS A 163 -0.14 4.49 -6.34
CA CYS A 163 -0.98 5.16 -7.32
C CYS A 163 -2.35 5.52 -6.72
N ALA A 164 -2.67 6.81 -6.67
CA ALA A 164 -3.94 7.30 -6.12
C ALA A 164 -5.17 6.85 -6.92
N SER A 165 -5.02 6.64 -8.23
CA SER A 165 -6.10 6.18 -9.11
C SER A 165 -6.26 4.66 -9.14
N GLY A 166 -5.32 3.90 -8.55
CA GLY A 166 -5.28 2.44 -8.64
C GLY A 166 -4.89 1.88 -10.01
N GLY A 167 -4.43 2.74 -10.94
CA GLY A 167 -3.93 2.30 -12.25
C GLY A 167 -2.63 1.51 -12.15
N LEU A 168 -2.42 0.55 -13.06
CA LEU A 168 -1.20 -0.25 -13.13
C LEU A 168 -0.16 0.37 -14.06
N GLY A 169 1.12 0.07 -13.81
CA GLY A 169 2.28 0.59 -14.55
C GLY A 169 2.90 1.85 -13.95
N HIS A 170 2.42 2.29 -12.78
CA HIS A 170 2.93 3.46 -12.06
C HIS A 170 4.13 3.13 -11.17
N GLY A 171 4.07 2.03 -10.42
CA GLY A 171 4.98 1.78 -9.29
C GLY A 171 6.45 1.67 -9.70
N LEU A 172 6.75 0.97 -10.79
CA LEU A 172 8.13 0.77 -11.24
C LEU A 172 8.80 2.10 -11.64
N PRO A 173 8.27 2.89 -12.60
CA PRO A 173 8.87 4.18 -12.97
C PRO A 173 8.80 5.21 -11.83
N ALA A 174 7.77 5.18 -11.00
CA ALA A 174 7.69 6.05 -9.83
C ALA A 174 8.82 5.78 -8.83
N ALA A 175 9.21 4.52 -8.63
CA ALA A 175 10.33 4.18 -7.76
C ALA A 175 11.65 4.77 -8.26
N VAL A 176 11.87 4.78 -9.58
CA VAL A 176 13.03 5.45 -10.20
C VAL A 176 12.98 6.96 -9.91
N GLY A 177 11.83 7.60 -10.13
CA GLY A 177 11.65 9.03 -9.87
C GLY A 177 11.83 9.40 -8.39
N VAL A 178 11.32 8.57 -7.48
CA VAL A 178 11.51 8.76 -6.02
C VAL A 178 12.98 8.62 -5.63
N ALA A 179 13.70 7.65 -6.21
CA ALA A 179 15.13 7.47 -5.93
C ALA A 179 15.96 8.69 -6.37
N LEU A 180 15.65 9.28 -7.53
CA LEU A 180 16.26 10.52 -8.00
C LEU A 180 15.94 11.71 -7.09
N ALA A 181 14.68 11.81 -6.62
CA ALA A 181 14.22 12.92 -5.79
C ALA A 181 14.65 12.80 -4.32
N ARG A 182 15.06 11.62 -3.87
CA ARG A 182 15.44 11.32 -2.47
C ARG A 182 16.79 10.62 -2.39
N PRO A 183 17.89 11.27 -2.81
CA PRO A 183 19.22 10.68 -2.77
C PRO A 183 19.59 10.29 -1.33
N GLY A 184 20.27 9.17 -1.18
CA GLY A 184 20.68 8.63 0.13
C GLY A 184 19.61 7.83 0.88
N ARG A 185 18.37 7.78 0.40
CA ARG A 185 17.32 6.88 0.94
C ARG A 185 17.17 5.64 0.07
N ARG A 186 17.09 4.46 0.70
CA ARG A 186 16.79 3.22 -0.02
C ARG A 186 15.34 3.26 -0.52
N VAL A 187 15.14 3.04 -1.81
CA VAL A 187 13.80 2.89 -2.39
C VAL A 187 13.55 1.41 -2.67
N ILE A 188 12.41 0.92 -2.20
CA ILE A 188 11.94 -0.44 -2.39
C ILE A 188 10.67 -0.36 -3.22
N ALA A 189 10.72 -0.81 -4.48
CA ALA A 189 9.55 -0.95 -5.34
C ALA A 189 8.91 -2.30 -5.08
N LEU A 190 7.78 -2.33 -4.38
CA LEU A 190 7.00 -3.56 -4.12
C LEU A 190 5.93 -3.70 -5.19
N LEU A 191 6.12 -4.64 -6.10
CA LEU A 191 5.34 -4.77 -7.32
C LEU A 191 4.75 -6.17 -7.45
N GLY A 192 3.48 -6.28 -7.85
CA GLY A 192 2.94 -7.54 -8.34
C GLY A 192 3.54 -7.91 -9.71
N ASP A 193 3.57 -9.19 -10.04
CA ASP A 193 4.03 -9.69 -11.33
C ASP A 193 3.25 -9.08 -12.50
N GLY A 194 1.92 -9.07 -12.44
CA GLY A 194 1.07 -8.42 -13.42
C GLY A 194 1.30 -6.91 -13.50
N SER A 195 1.45 -6.23 -12.37
CA SER A 195 1.71 -4.79 -12.32
C SER A 195 3.04 -4.43 -12.96
N ALA A 196 4.10 -5.18 -12.66
CA ALA A 196 5.43 -4.96 -13.22
C ALA A 196 5.46 -5.02 -14.75
N MET A 197 4.65 -5.91 -15.35
CA MET A 197 4.61 -6.09 -16.81
C MET A 197 4.05 -4.87 -17.56
N TYR A 198 3.32 -3.97 -16.91
CA TYR A 198 2.83 -2.73 -17.57
C TYR A 198 3.95 -1.73 -17.85
N SER A 199 5.07 -1.80 -17.12
CA SER A 199 6.16 -0.83 -17.24
C SER A 199 7.54 -1.44 -16.98
N ILE A 200 7.70 -2.73 -17.27
CA ILE A 200 8.94 -3.49 -17.00
C ILE A 200 10.17 -2.86 -17.65
N GLN A 201 10.01 -2.16 -18.78
CA GLN A 201 11.07 -1.44 -19.47
C GLN A 201 11.67 -0.28 -18.66
N GLY A 202 11.01 0.15 -17.58
CA GLY A 202 11.57 1.14 -16.65
C GLY A 202 12.80 0.65 -15.88
N LEU A 203 13.08 -0.67 -15.89
CA LEU A 203 14.32 -1.24 -15.36
C LEU A 203 15.54 -0.71 -16.13
N TRP A 204 15.43 -0.57 -17.46
CA TRP A 204 16.46 0.06 -18.27
C TRP A 204 16.78 1.47 -17.80
N SER A 205 15.75 2.28 -17.52
CA SER A 205 15.95 3.64 -16.99
C SER A 205 16.64 3.64 -15.63
N ALA A 206 16.32 2.67 -14.76
CA ALA A 206 16.99 2.54 -13.47
C ALA A 206 18.48 2.20 -13.63
N ALA A 207 18.81 1.32 -14.60
CA ALA A 207 20.19 0.94 -14.92
C ALA A 207 20.98 2.13 -15.48
N GLU A 208 20.44 2.82 -16.50
CA GLU A 208 21.08 3.97 -17.14
C GLU A 208 21.32 5.12 -16.16
N LEU A 209 20.40 5.35 -15.24
CA LEU A 209 20.52 6.40 -14.21
C LEU A 209 21.30 5.94 -12.98
N ALA A 210 21.72 4.67 -12.93
CA ALA A 210 22.44 4.05 -11.82
C ALA A 210 21.78 4.29 -10.44
N VAL A 211 20.45 4.31 -10.37
CA VAL A 211 19.72 4.59 -9.13
C VAL A 211 19.59 3.32 -8.26
N PRO A 212 19.89 3.37 -6.96
CA PRO A 212 19.90 2.21 -6.08
C PRO A 212 18.48 1.81 -5.62
N VAL A 213 17.64 1.38 -6.56
CA VAL A 213 16.30 0.86 -6.29
C VAL A 213 16.35 -0.65 -6.12
N THR A 214 15.67 -1.16 -5.09
CA THR A 214 15.38 -2.58 -4.96
C THR A 214 13.98 -2.87 -5.49
N PHE A 215 13.89 -3.52 -6.65
CA PHE A 215 12.61 -3.96 -7.24
C PHE A 215 12.26 -5.33 -6.68
N VAL A 216 11.21 -5.43 -5.86
CA VAL A 216 10.70 -6.69 -5.31
C VAL A 216 9.44 -7.08 -6.07
N ILE A 217 9.53 -8.14 -6.87
CA ILE A 217 8.40 -8.67 -7.63
C ILE A 217 7.74 -9.78 -6.81
N VAL A 218 6.50 -9.54 -6.38
CA VAL A 218 5.65 -10.54 -5.74
C VAL A 218 5.02 -11.39 -6.85
N ASN A 219 5.71 -12.47 -7.22
CA ASN A 219 5.27 -13.34 -8.32
C ASN A 219 4.35 -14.43 -7.79
N ASN A 220 3.05 -14.28 -8.03
CA ASN A 220 2.00 -15.25 -7.74
C ASN A 220 1.43 -15.94 -9.00
N GLY A 221 2.01 -15.67 -10.17
CA GLY A 221 1.67 -16.25 -11.47
C GLY A 221 0.43 -15.63 -12.13
N GLY A 222 0.06 -14.37 -11.78
CA GLY A 222 -1.05 -13.69 -12.44
C GLY A 222 -1.73 -12.57 -11.67
N TYR A 223 -2.87 -12.16 -12.18
CA TYR A 223 -3.72 -11.09 -11.60
C TYR A 223 -4.63 -11.64 -10.50
N ARG A 224 -4.04 -12.12 -9.40
CA ARG A 224 -4.78 -12.73 -8.26
C ARG A 224 -5.88 -11.82 -7.72
N ALA A 225 -5.66 -10.52 -7.64
CA ALA A 225 -6.67 -9.57 -7.19
C ALA A 225 -7.96 -9.63 -8.04
N LEU A 226 -7.84 -9.88 -9.35
CA LEU A 226 -9.00 -10.04 -10.23
C LEU A 226 -9.71 -11.38 -9.96
N ASP A 227 -8.96 -12.46 -9.78
CA ASP A 227 -9.53 -13.77 -9.43
C ASP A 227 -10.28 -13.72 -8.09
N GLU A 228 -9.77 -13.01 -7.09
CA GLU A 228 -10.42 -12.79 -5.79
C GLU A 228 -11.66 -11.88 -5.89
N PHE A 229 -11.69 -10.99 -6.88
CA PHE A 229 -12.80 -10.06 -7.09
C PHE A 229 -13.96 -10.66 -7.91
N ALA A 230 -13.67 -11.62 -8.80
CA ALA A 230 -14.62 -12.25 -9.69
C ALA A 230 -15.90 -12.79 -9.01
N PRO A 231 -15.84 -13.47 -7.84
CA PRO A 231 -17.01 -13.98 -7.16
C PRO A 231 -18.04 -12.92 -6.76
N HIS A 232 -17.61 -11.66 -6.51
CA HIS A 232 -18.51 -10.55 -6.20
C HIS A 232 -19.45 -10.20 -7.36
N PHE A 233 -19.08 -10.60 -8.58
CA PHE A 233 -19.87 -10.43 -9.80
C PHE A 233 -20.49 -11.75 -10.29
N GLY A 234 -20.48 -12.81 -9.47
CA GLY A 234 -21.00 -14.14 -9.84
C GLY A 234 -20.16 -14.87 -10.89
N LEU A 235 -18.90 -14.46 -11.09
CA LEU A 235 -18.00 -15.09 -12.04
C LEU A 235 -17.15 -16.15 -11.35
N ALA A 236 -17.18 -17.39 -11.83
CA ALA A 236 -16.38 -18.48 -11.30
C ALA A 236 -14.92 -18.44 -11.74
N THR A 237 -14.66 -17.91 -12.92
CA THR A 237 -13.30 -17.78 -13.51
C THR A 237 -13.24 -16.57 -14.41
N LEU A 238 -12.03 -16.01 -14.53
CA LEU A 238 -11.73 -14.93 -15.48
C LEU A 238 -10.67 -15.41 -16.49
N PRO A 239 -10.91 -15.27 -17.81
CA PRO A 239 -9.88 -15.56 -18.81
C PRO A 239 -8.78 -14.49 -18.77
N GLY A 240 -7.54 -14.88 -19.07
CA GLY A 240 -6.42 -13.96 -19.21
C GLY A 240 -5.79 -13.45 -17.91
N THR A 241 -6.20 -13.99 -16.74
CA THR A 241 -5.60 -13.61 -15.45
C THR A 241 -4.29 -14.32 -15.13
N ARG A 242 -3.94 -15.36 -15.86
CA ARG A 242 -2.70 -16.12 -15.68
C ARG A 242 -1.54 -15.49 -16.46
N LEU A 243 -0.35 -15.47 -15.87
CA LEU A 243 0.89 -14.99 -16.45
C LEU A 243 1.96 -16.11 -16.45
N PRO A 244 1.79 -17.17 -17.26
CA PRO A 244 2.73 -18.27 -17.29
C PRO A 244 4.03 -17.87 -17.97
N HIS A 245 5.13 -18.54 -17.60
CA HIS A 245 6.42 -18.48 -18.29
C HIS A 245 7.14 -17.13 -18.28
N LEU A 246 6.77 -16.21 -17.38
CA LEU A 246 7.53 -14.98 -17.18
C LEU A 246 8.78 -15.27 -16.33
N ASP A 247 9.93 -14.77 -16.81
CA ASP A 247 11.19 -14.78 -16.08
C ASP A 247 11.63 -13.33 -15.82
N PHE A 248 11.28 -12.81 -14.66
CA PHE A 248 11.61 -11.43 -14.29
C PHE A 248 13.12 -11.20 -14.13
N CYS A 249 13.87 -12.23 -13.72
CA CYS A 249 15.33 -12.14 -13.66
C CYS A 249 15.95 -12.03 -15.05
N ALA A 250 15.45 -12.76 -16.06
CA ALA A 250 15.90 -12.64 -17.44
C ALA A 250 15.53 -11.26 -18.03
N LEU A 251 14.30 -10.77 -17.77
CA LEU A 251 13.86 -9.45 -18.17
C LEU A 251 14.72 -8.34 -17.55
N ALA A 252 15.09 -8.48 -16.29
CA ALA A 252 15.96 -7.53 -15.60
C ALA A 252 17.36 -7.49 -16.23
N ARG A 253 17.97 -8.66 -16.42
CA ARG A 253 19.32 -8.77 -17.02
C ARG A 253 19.35 -8.17 -18.43
N ALA A 254 18.32 -8.42 -19.24
CA ALA A 254 18.22 -7.84 -20.58
C ALA A 254 18.17 -6.31 -20.59
N GLN A 255 17.85 -5.70 -19.45
CA GLN A 255 17.76 -4.25 -19.25
C GLN A 255 18.87 -3.68 -18.35
N GLY A 256 19.93 -4.47 -18.10
CA GLY A 256 21.09 -4.01 -17.32
C GLY A 256 20.89 -4.04 -15.80
N VAL A 257 19.86 -4.71 -15.30
CA VAL A 257 19.60 -4.85 -13.85
C VAL A 257 19.89 -6.28 -13.39
N GLU A 258 20.66 -6.44 -12.31
CA GLU A 258 20.90 -7.73 -11.65
C GLU A 258 19.58 -8.32 -11.14
N GLY A 259 19.35 -9.61 -11.39
CA GLY A 259 18.13 -10.29 -10.97
C GLY A 259 18.39 -11.53 -10.14
N VAL A 260 17.74 -11.64 -8.98
CA VAL A 260 17.78 -12.81 -8.08
C VAL A 260 16.38 -13.38 -7.90
N ARG A 261 16.24 -14.71 -8.08
CA ARG A 261 14.98 -15.41 -7.87
C ARG A 261 14.99 -16.15 -6.54
N VAL A 262 13.94 -15.97 -5.76
CA VAL A 262 13.70 -16.63 -4.49
C VAL A 262 12.48 -17.55 -4.63
N THR A 263 12.68 -18.84 -4.35
CA THR A 263 11.64 -19.88 -4.42
C THR A 263 11.42 -20.60 -3.08
N ARG A 264 12.27 -20.34 -2.09
CA ARG A 264 12.22 -20.96 -0.75
C ARG A 264 12.41 -19.92 0.34
N CYS A 265 11.72 -20.07 1.46
CA CYS A 265 11.81 -19.16 2.60
C CYS A 265 13.24 -18.91 3.07
N GLY A 266 14.08 -19.94 3.13
CA GLY A 266 15.46 -19.83 3.61
C GLY A 266 16.38 -19.00 2.73
N GLU A 267 15.98 -18.67 1.50
CA GLU A 267 16.75 -17.84 0.56
C GLU A 267 16.42 -16.34 0.71
N LEU A 268 15.25 -16.02 1.25
CA LEU A 268 14.66 -14.68 1.21
C LEU A 268 15.52 -13.64 1.95
N ASP A 269 15.96 -13.94 3.16
CA ASP A 269 16.73 -13.00 3.98
C ASP A 269 18.05 -12.61 3.32
N ALA A 270 18.78 -13.59 2.77
CA ALA A 270 20.04 -13.34 2.09
C ALA A 270 19.83 -12.48 0.83
N ALA A 271 18.80 -12.78 0.03
CA ALA A 271 18.46 -12.03 -1.17
C ALA A 271 18.06 -10.57 -0.85
N LEU A 272 17.22 -10.35 0.17
CA LEU A 272 16.82 -9.02 0.59
C LEU A 272 17.99 -8.21 1.15
N ARG A 273 18.84 -8.80 2.01
CA ARG A 273 20.02 -8.12 2.56
C ARG A 273 20.99 -7.69 1.46
N MET A 274 21.27 -8.58 0.51
CA MET A 274 22.10 -8.27 -0.65
C MET A 274 21.50 -7.10 -1.46
N ALA A 275 20.21 -7.18 -1.79
CA ALA A 275 19.54 -6.15 -2.58
C ALA A 275 19.45 -4.80 -1.85
N PHE A 276 19.24 -4.80 -0.53
CA PHE A 276 19.20 -3.56 0.25
C PHE A 276 20.58 -2.92 0.46
N ALA A 277 21.66 -3.69 0.37
CA ALA A 277 23.02 -3.18 0.44
C ALA A 277 23.59 -2.73 -0.92
N ALA A 278 22.96 -3.11 -2.03
CA ALA A 278 23.44 -2.82 -3.37
C ALA A 278 23.47 -1.31 -3.65
N THR A 279 24.47 -0.84 -4.37
CA THR A 279 24.60 0.57 -4.81
C THR A 279 24.03 0.82 -6.22
N ALA A 280 23.68 -0.25 -6.93
CA ALA A 280 23.02 -0.25 -8.23
C ALA A 280 21.58 -0.81 -8.10
N PRO A 281 20.73 -0.67 -9.14
CA PRO A 281 19.41 -1.27 -9.13
C PRO A 281 19.49 -2.80 -9.12
N VAL A 282 18.66 -3.45 -8.30
CA VAL A 282 18.55 -4.91 -8.19
C VAL A 282 17.11 -5.33 -8.21
N LEU A 283 16.80 -6.42 -8.92
CA LEU A 283 15.48 -7.04 -8.90
C LEU A 283 15.52 -8.34 -8.08
N VAL A 284 14.59 -8.48 -7.14
CA VAL A 284 14.34 -9.71 -6.39
C VAL A 284 12.96 -10.25 -6.79
N GLU A 285 12.94 -11.32 -7.55
CA GLU A 285 11.71 -12.04 -7.89
C GLU A 285 11.42 -13.04 -6.77
N VAL A 286 10.29 -12.88 -6.09
CA VAL A 286 9.84 -13.77 -5.03
C VAL A 286 8.63 -14.56 -5.50
N CYS A 287 8.82 -15.87 -5.73
CA CYS A 287 7.75 -16.78 -6.16
C CYS A 287 6.91 -17.18 -4.94
N VAL A 288 5.83 -16.43 -4.70
CA VAL A 288 5.00 -16.65 -3.52
C VAL A 288 3.96 -17.75 -3.75
N GLU A 289 3.74 -18.54 -2.72
CA GLU A 289 2.65 -19.52 -2.70
C GLU A 289 1.30 -18.82 -2.65
N LYS A 290 0.29 -19.44 -3.24
CA LYS A 290 -1.09 -19.02 -3.05
C LYS A 290 -1.46 -19.18 -1.58
N ASN A 291 -2.00 -18.12 -0.98
CA ASN A 291 -2.60 -18.23 0.35
C ASN A 291 -3.77 -19.22 0.24
N GLY A 292 -3.71 -20.27 1.04
CA GLY A 292 -4.78 -21.24 1.16
C GLY A 292 -5.98 -20.67 1.92
#